data_97053fa382264f635cbba816df25c511
#
_entry.id   97053fa382264f635cbba816df25c511
#
_cell.length_a   1.000
_cell.length_b   1.000
_cell.length_c   1.000
_cell.angle_alpha   90.00
_cell.angle_beta   90.00
_cell.angle_gamma   90.00
#
_symmetry.space_group_name_H-M   'P 1'
#
loop_
_entity.id
_entity.type
_entity.pdbx_description
1 polymer ?
#
loop_
_entity_poly.entity_id
_entity_poly.type
_entity_poly.pdbx_seq_one_letter_code
_entity_poly.pdbx_strand_id
1 'polypeptide(L)'
;MTRTGAGPRWLPAVHDCLARMPAGVRALEAGELLERTALDRALASVRKELTAGDGAYGSREDVERTVLARWESEAAALTRPALSRVVNATGVVVHTNLGRAPLAAEAVEAAATAGSRYTPLEYDLARGERGSRYAHAAGLLQLLTGAEDALVVNNNAAALLLAVDTLAGGGEVVVSRGELIEIGGGFRIHEIAGRGRARLVEVGATNKTHAEDYEEAIARGPVKAILKVHRSNFSQSGFVAEVELDALCRMAAARGIPVIFDQGTGVLEAGAATRGEPTIRAAVEAGAAVVIASGDKLLGGPQAGLVCGRAEWVAKLKANPLLRALRVDKMTLAALEATLRLWLSNPGRIPAQAMVDAEPGVLKARALALFARLGERARAQCRIAPHAGRAGGGALPAVDLPGWALRVEPTRESAAELESALRGGDPPIVARVADDAVWIDPRAFLPGDDEVVAKRLEGLLDVGSDP
;
A
#
# COMPACT_ATOMS: atom_id res chain seq x y z
N MET A 1 -11.04 54.08 16.53
CA MET A 1 -11.21 53.65 15.12
C MET A 1 -12.44 52.78 15.06
N THR A 2 -13.50 53.30 14.44
CA THR A 2 -14.83 52.70 14.31
C THR A 2 -14.74 51.43 13.48
N ARG A 3 -15.08 50.28 14.07
CA ARG A 3 -15.32 49.01 13.35
C ARG A 3 -16.40 49.25 12.31
N THR A 4 -16.03 49.44 11.06
CA THR A 4 -16.96 49.48 9.92
C THR A 4 -17.62 48.13 9.81
N GLY A 5 -18.94 48.10 9.98
CA GLY A 5 -19.80 46.95 10.21
C GLY A 5 -19.91 45.93 9.09
N ALA A 6 -18.85 45.24 8.74
CA ALA A 6 -18.94 43.99 8.01
C ALA A 6 -19.73 42.98 8.85
N GLY A 7 -20.84 42.51 8.35
CA GLY A 7 -21.69 41.54 9.03
C GLY A 7 -22.36 40.58 8.08
N PRO A 8 -23.07 39.54 8.56
CA PRO A 8 -23.73 38.52 7.72
C PRO A 8 -24.69 39.09 6.66
N ARG A 9 -25.17 40.31 6.82
CA ARG A 9 -26.00 41.04 5.83
C ARG A 9 -25.25 41.40 4.53
N TRP A 10 -23.92 41.29 4.52
CA TRP A 10 -23.09 41.52 3.34
C TRP A 10 -22.99 40.27 2.44
N LEU A 11 -23.43 39.09 2.93
CA LEU A 11 -23.46 37.90 2.10
C LEU A 11 -24.41 38.07 0.92
N PRO A 12 -23.99 37.69 -0.30
CA PRO A 12 -24.88 37.68 -1.46
C PRO A 12 -25.97 36.63 -1.29
N ALA A 13 -27.14 36.87 -1.90
CA ALA A 13 -28.17 35.87 -1.95
C ALA A 13 -27.78 34.76 -2.92
N VAL A 14 -28.24 33.55 -2.66
CA VAL A 14 -27.89 32.37 -3.48
C VAL A 14 -28.22 32.56 -4.95
N HIS A 15 -29.39 33.13 -5.26
CA HIS A 15 -29.80 33.37 -6.65
C HIS A 15 -28.92 34.39 -7.38
N ASP A 16 -28.36 35.40 -6.66
CA ASP A 16 -27.39 36.36 -7.19
C ASP A 16 -26.09 35.66 -7.55
N CYS A 17 -25.61 34.75 -6.68
CA CYS A 17 -24.43 33.93 -6.95
C CYS A 17 -24.62 33.03 -8.17
N LEU A 18 -25.77 32.32 -8.26
CA LEU A 18 -26.09 31.45 -9.39
C LEU A 18 -26.14 32.21 -10.72
N ALA A 19 -26.69 33.46 -10.72
CA ALA A 19 -26.67 34.32 -11.89
C ALA A 19 -25.25 34.72 -12.35
N ARG A 20 -24.28 34.71 -11.43
CA ARG A 20 -22.87 35.07 -11.65
C ARG A 20 -21.92 33.91 -11.50
N MET A 21 -22.38 32.70 -11.82
CA MET A 21 -21.58 31.48 -11.70
C MET A 21 -20.19 31.63 -12.34
N PRO A 22 -19.12 31.40 -11.58
CA PRO A 22 -17.76 31.48 -12.11
C PRO A 22 -17.53 30.56 -13.32
N ALA A 23 -16.73 31.03 -14.27
CA ALA A 23 -16.41 30.25 -15.46
C ALA A 23 -15.77 28.90 -15.14
N GLY A 24 -14.93 28.84 -14.08
CA GLY A 24 -14.31 27.60 -13.60
C GLY A 24 -15.34 26.60 -13.07
N VAL A 25 -16.37 27.04 -12.32
CA VAL A 25 -17.46 26.16 -11.86
C VAL A 25 -18.24 25.58 -13.05
N ARG A 26 -18.58 26.46 -14.01
CA ARG A 26 -19.32 26.05 -15.23
C ARG A 26 -18.55 25.06 -16.07
N ALA A 27 -17.22 25.23 -16.18
CA ALA A 27 -16.34 24.35 -16.95
C ALA A 27 -16.21 22.93 -16.37
N LEU A 28 -16.57 22.73 -15.08
CA LEU A 28 -16.52 21.41 -14.44
C LEU A 28 -17.66 20.48 -14.90
N GLU A 29 -18.75 21.02 -15.47
CA GLU A 29 -19.95 20.25 -15.87
C GLU A 29 -20.43 19.27 -14.78
N ALA A 30 -20.31 19.69 -13.52
CA ALA A 30 -20.42 18.82 -12.35
C ALA A 30 -21.87 18.53 -11.93
N GLY A 31 -22.84 19.22 -12.54
CA GLY A 31 -24.26 19.10 -12.24
C GLY A 31 -24.73 19.96 -11.05
N GLU A 32 -26.00 20.35 -11.09
CA GLU A 32 -26.62 21.32 -10.19
C GLU A 32 -26.44 21.01 -8.70
N LEU A 33 -26.54 19.75 -8.31
CA LEU A 33 -26.38 19.35 -6.90
C LEU A 33 -24.99 19.67 -6.36
N LEU A 34 -23.94 19.39 -7.14
CA LEU A 34 -22.56 19.64 -6.72
C LEU A 34 -22.26 21.14 -6.71
N GLU A 35 -22.65 21.85 -7.77
CA GLU A 35 -22.52 23.30 -7.89
C GLU A 35 -23.17 24.01 -6.70
N ARG A 36 -24.39 23.61 -6.35
CA ARG A 36 -25.12 24.13 -5.20
C ARG A 36 -24.44 23.78 -3.88
N THR A 37 -23.98 22.54 -3.69
CA THR A 37 -23.28 22.12 -2.47
C THR A 37 -22.01 22.94 -2.26
N ALA A 38 -21.23 23.17 -3.32
CA ALA A 38 -20.03 23.98 -3.30
C ALA A 38 -20.34 25.45 -2.92
N LEU A 39 -21.40 26.02 -3.50
CA LEU A 39 -21.84 27.38 -3.16
C LEU A 39 -22.27 27.49 -1.68
N ASP A 40 -23.05 26.55 -1.18
CA ASP A 40 -23.51 26.54 0.20
C ASP A 40 -22.33 26.46 1.19
N ARG A 41 -21.28 25.65 0.87
CA ARG A 41 -20.03 25.60 1.66
C ARG A 41 -19.28 26.93 1.61
N ALA A 42 -19.13 27.53 0.45
CA ALA A 42 -18.48 28.83 0.29
C ALA A 42 -19.19 29.92 1.13
N LEU A 43 -20.51 30.01 1.04
CA LEU A 43 -21.33 30.94 1.81
C LEU A 43 -21.23 30.69 3.32
N ALA A 44 -21.24 29.41 3.74
CA ALA A 44 -21.10 29.06 5.17
C ALA A 44 -19.74 29.45 5.72
N SER A 45 -18.67 29.23 4.96
CA SER A 45 -17.29 29.61 5.34
C SER A 45 -17.17 31.13 5.51
N VAL A 46 -17.61 31.93 4.54
CA VAL A 46 -17.56 33.40 4.61
C VAL A 46 -18.48 33.94 5.73
N ARG A 47 -19.65 33.34 5.94
CA ARG A 47 -20.54 33.67 7.02
C ARG A 47 -19.87 33.51 8.38
N LYS A 48 -19.16 32.44 8.58
CA LYS A 48 -18.40 32.16 9.82
C LYS A 48 -17.39 33.27 10.11
N GLU A 49 -16.62 33.69 9.11
CA GLU A 49 -15.62 34.76 9.25
C GLU A 49 -16.26 36.13 9.56
N LEU A 50 -17.34 36.44 8.82
CA LEU A 50 -18.10 37.68 9.08
C LEU A 50 -18.70 37.71 10.48
N THR A 51 -19.13 36.57 11.04
CA THR A 51 -19.71 36.47 12.37
C THR A 51 -18.63 36.54 13.45
N ALA A 52 -17.47 35.95 13.22
CA ALA A 52 -16.32 35.98 14.14
C ALA A 52 -15.61 37.35 14.14
N GLY A 53 -15.81 38.14 13.09
CA GLY A 53 -15.10 39.41 12.91
C GLY A 53 -13.64 39.24 12.49
N ASP A 54 -13.27 38.04 12.00
CA ASP A 54 -11.91 37.67 11.62
C ASP A 54 -11.61 38.01 10.14
N GLY A 55 -12.62 38.35 9.34
CA GLY A 55 -12.46 38.67 7.93
C GLY A 55 -12.11 40.13 7.68
N ALA A 56 -11.01 40.39 6.97
CA ALA A 56 -10.61 41.73 6.52
C ALA A 56 -11.39 42.16 5.26
N TYR A 57 -12.75 42.26 5.37
CA TYR A 57 -13.60 42.69 4.27
C TYR A 57 -13.82 44.21 4.31
N GLY A 58 -13.38 44.87 3.23
CA GLY A 58 -13.51 46.33 3.08
C GLY A 58 -14.87 46.77 2.52
N SER A 59 -15.54 45.90 1.75
CA SER A 59 -16.80 46.19 1.09
C SER A 59 -17.67 44.96 0.90
N ARG A 60 -18.93 45.14 0.51
CA ARG A 60 -19.85 44.07 0.13
C ARG A 60 -19.34 43.35 -1.12
N GLU A 61 -18.73 44.08 -2.06
CA GLU A 61 -18.12 43.55 -3.29
C GLU A 61 -16.94 42.63 -2.98
N ASP A 62 -16.15 42.93 -1.92
CA ASP A 62 -15.07 42.03 -1.50
C ASP A 62 -15.61 40.71 -0.94
N VAL A 63 -16.70 40.76 -0.18
CA VAL A 63 -17.37 39.54 0.32
C VAL A 63 -17.88 38.71 -0.85
N GLU A 64 -18.54 39.34 -1.81
CA GLU A 64 -19.07 38.66 -3.01
C GLU A 64 -17.95 38.01 -3.81
N ARG A 65 -16.87 38.74 -4.09
CA ARG A 65 -15.69 38.22 -4.79
C ARG A 65 -15.09 37.02 -4.07
N THR A 66 -14.99 37.08 -2.75
CA THR A 66 -14.49 35.97 -1.94
C THR A 66 -15.42 34.75 -2.00
N VAL A 67 -16.73 34.95 -1.94
CA VAL A 67 -17.72 33.85 -2.10
C VAL A 67 -17.57 33.19 -3.45
N LEU A 68 -17.47 33.96 -4.54
CA LEU A 68 -17.32 33.39 -5.89
C LEU A 68 -16.01 32.63 -6.06
N ALA A 69 -14.90 33.17 -5.57
CA ALA A 69 -13.60 32.49 -5.60
C ALA A 69 -13.60 31.19 -4.76
N ARG A 70 -14.22 31.21 -3.57
CA ARG A 70 -14.36 30.00 -2.73
C ARG A 70 -15.31 28.99 -3.37
N TRP A 71 -16.37 29.43 -4.03
CA TRP A 71 -17.26 28.53 -4.76
C TRP A 71 -16.50 27.76 -5.81
N GLU A 72 -15.66 28.43 -6.61
CA GLU A 72 -14.81 27.79 -7.62
C GLU A 72 -13.84 26.79 -6.98
N SER A 73 -13.20 27.15 -5.87
CA SER A 73 -12.29 26.28 -5.11
C SER A 73 -13.01 25.04 -4.54
N GLU A 74 -14.18 25.25 -3.91
CA GLU A 74 -15.00 24.16 -3.34
C GLU A 74 -15.51 23.20 -4.43
N ALA A 75 -15.96 23.74 -5.57
CA ALA A 75 -16.42 22.95 -6.71
C ALA A 75 -15.28 22.11 -7.29
N ALA A 76 -14.10 22.70 -7.48
CA ALA A 76 -12.90 21.99 -7.90
C ALA A 76 -12.48 20.90 -6.90
N ALA A 77 -12.57 21.17 -5.59
CA ALA A 77 -12.27 20.20 -4.55
C ALA A 77 -13.26 19.02 -4.54
N LEU A 78 -14.55 19.28 -4.76
CA LEU A 78 -15.58 18.23 -4.81
C LEU A 78 -15.52 17.36 -6.08
N THR A 79 -15.02 17.89 -7.19
CA THR A 79 -14.85 17.16 -8.44
C THR A 79 -13.53 16.40 -8.54
N ARG A 80 -12.54 16.80 -7.76
CA ARG A 80 -11.23 16.15 -7.76
C ARG A 80 -11.35 14.73 -7.17
N PRO A 81 -10.83 13.70 -7.87
CA PRO A 81 -10.77 12.36 -7.31
C PRO A 81 -9.98 12.33 -6.00
N ALA A 82 -10.55 11.71 -4.96
CA ALA A 82 -9.87 11.58 -3.65
C ALA A 82 -8.60 10.70 -3.74
N LEU A 83 -8.63 9.66 -4.60
CA LEU A 83 -7.45 8.85 -4.94
C LEU A 83 -6.80 9.44 -6.19
N SER A 84 -5.93 10.42 -6.00
CA SER A 84 -5.16 11.06 -7.06
C SER A 84 -3.73 10.50 -7.12
N ARG A 85 -3.05 10.74 -8.27
CA ARG A 85 -1.63 10.42 -8.42
C ARG A 85 -0.80 11.17 -7.38
N VAL A 86 0.17 10.47 -6.78
CA VAL A 86 1.17 11.02 -5.88
C VAL A 86 2.55 10.58 -6.38
N VAL A 87 3.54 11.47 -6.33
CA VAL A 87 4.94 11.11 -6.58
C VAL A 87 5.57 10.66 -5.29
N ASN A 88 6.07 9.42 -5.26
CA ASN A 88 6.77 8.86 -4.11
C ASN A 88 8.27 9.14 -4.19
N ALA A 89 8.73 10.16 -3.51
CA ALA A 89 10.13 10.55 -3.40
C ALA A 89 10.79 10.12 -2.07
N THR A 90 10.15 9.23 -1.30
CA THR A 90 10.61 8.82 0.04
C THR A 90 11.74 7.78 0.02
N GLY A 91 11.93 7.06 -1.10
CA GLY A 91 12.80 5.88 -1.17
C GLY A 91 12.22 4.60 -0.54
N VAL A 92 10.94 4.63 -0.13
CA VAL A 92 10.22 3.44 0.39
C VAL A 92 9.39 2.83 -0.71
N VAL A 93 9.74 1.61 -1.16
CA VAL A 93 9.15 0.98 -2.35
C VAL A 93 7.67 0.64 -2.16
N VAL A 94 7.34 -0.19 -1.16
CA VAL A 94 5.94 -0.56 -0.85
C VAL A 94 5.40 0.29 0.30
N HIS A 95 5.33 1.60 0.07
CA HIS A 95 4.91 2.56 1.09
C HIS A 95 3.45 2.37 1.46
N THR A 96 3.17 1.96 2.71
CA THR A 96 1.82 1.59 3.19
C THR A 96 0.77 2.66 2.92
N ASN A 97 1.10 3.93 3.21
CA ASN A 97 0.14 5.03 3.09
C ASN A 97 0.02 5.58 1.66
N LEU A 98 0.88 5.13 0.72
CA LEU A 98 0.86 5.53 -0.69
C LEU A 98 0.37 4.39 -1.61
N GLY A 99 -0.38 3.41 -1.07
CA GLY A 99 -1.02 2.36 -1.85
C GLY A 99 -0.14 1.13 -2.10
N ARG A 100 1.04 1.03 -1.47
CA ARG A 100 1.99 -0.09 -1.58
C ARG A 100 2.59 -0.24 -2.98
N ALA A 101 2.61 -1.46 -3.56
CA ALA A 101 3.24 -1.72 -4.85
C ALA A 101 2.43 -1.14 -6.02
N PRO A 102 3.04 -0.31 -6.88
CA PRO A 102 2.40 0.05 -8.15
C PRO A 102 2.39 -1.15 -9.09
N LEU A 103 1.30 -1.28 -9.85
CA LEU A 103 1.13 -2.36 -10.82
C LEU A 103 1.97 -2.14 -12.09
N ALA A 104 2.40 -3.22 -12.70
CA ALA A 104 2.96 -3.20 -14.05
C ALA A 104 1.88 -2.76 -15.07
N ALA A 105 2.30 -2.17 -16.19
CA ALA A 105 1.39 -1.70 -17.23
C ALA A 105 0.45 -2.80 -17.73
N GLU A 106 0.95 -4.02 -17.90
CA GLU A 106 0.17 -5.18 -18.32
C GLU A 106 -0.90 -5.56 -17.30
N ALA A 107 -0.60 -5.42 -16.01
CA ALA A 107 -1.56 -5.70 -14.95
C ALA A 107 -2.67 -4.63 -14.91
N VAL A 108 -2.31 -3.37 -15.13
CA VAL A 108 -3.27 -2.26 -15.26
C VAL A 108 -4.19 -2.48 -16.47
N GLU A 109 -3.63 -2.81 -17.63
CA GLU A 109 -4.40 -3.07 -18.86
C GLU A 109 -5.35 -4.26 -18.70
N ALA A 110 -4.87 -5.36 -18.07
CA ALA A 110 -5.69 -6.53 -17.77
C ALA A 110 -6.86 -6.19 -16.85
N ALA A 111 -6.62 -5.41 -15.78
CA ALA A 111 -7.65 -4.95 -14.86
C ALA A 111 -8.68 -4.06 -15.57
N ALA A 112 -8.24 -3.10 -16.40
CA ALA A 112 -9.10 -2.20 -17.15
C ALA A 112 -9.98 -2.98 -18.15
N THR A 113 -9.40 -3.94 -18.86
CA THR A 113 -10.12 -4.82 -19.79
C THR A 113 -11.16 -5.66 -19.06
N ALA A 114 -10.77 -6.29 -17.94
CA ALA A 114 -11.70 -7.06 -17.13
C ALA A 114 -12.83 -6.19 -16.56
N GLY A 115 -12.53 -4.95 -16.16
CA GLY A 115 -13.50 -3.99 -15.64
C GLY A 115 -14.52 -3.56 -16.67
N SER A 116 -14.09 -3.28 -17.89
CA SER A 116 -14.90 -2.70 -18.96
C SER A 116 -15.63 -3.73 -19.86
N ARG A 117 -15.35 -5.03 -19.71
CA ARG A 117 -15.89 -6.09 -20.57
C ARG A 117 -16.47 -7.25 -19.76
N TYR A 118 -17.30 -8.07 -20.42
CA TYR A 118 -17.64 -9.38 -19.90
C TYR A 118 -16.41 -10.29 -19.95
N THR A 119 -16.26 -11.15 -18.93
CA THR A 119 -15.15 -12.07 -18.79
C THR A 119 -15.65 -13.46 -18.39
N PRO A 120 -14.95 -14.55 -18.71
CA PRO A 120 -15.36 -15.90 -18.31
C PRO A 120 -15.01 -16.17 -16.82
N LEU A 121 -15.32 -15.25 -15.92
CA LEU A 121 -14.92 -15.31 -14.51
C LEU A 121 -15.34 -16.63 -13.82
N GLU A 122 -16.56 -17.06 -14.05
CA GLU A 122 -17.11 -18.34 -13.54
C GLU A 122 -17.75 -19.14 -14.70
N TYR A 123 -17.12 -19.12 -15.89
CA TYR A 123 -17.58 -19.85 -17.06
C TYR A 123 -16.42 -20.55 -17.75
N ASP A 124 -16.52 -21.86 -17.95
CA ASP A 124 -15.57 -22.66 -18.71
C ASP A 124 -15.94 -22.56 -20.19
N LEU A 125 -15.16 -21.81 -20.96
CA LEU A 125 -15.39 -21.60 -22.38
C LEU A 125 -15.22 -22.89 -23.22
N ALA A 126 -14.38 -23.79 -22.80
CA ALA A 126 -14.14 -25.05 -23.53
C ALA A 126 -15.28 -26.04 -23.33
N ARG A 127 -15.87 -26.07 -22.14
CA ARG A 127 -16.96 -27.00 -21.80
C ARG A 127 -18.36 -26.39 -21.99
N GLY A 128 -18.47 -25.06 -22.08
CA GLY A 128 -19.75 -24.37 -22.16
C GLY A 128 -20.57 -24.43 -20.88
N GLU A 129 -19.92 -24.61 -19.72
CA GLU A 129 -20.57 -24.76 -18.42
C GLU A 129 -20.00 -23.83 -17.34
N ARG A 130 -20.59 -23.88 -16.14
CA ARG A 130 -20.10 -23.09 -15.01
C ARG A 130 -18.72 -23.55 -14.56
N GLY A 131 -17.75 -22.62 -14.58
CA GLY A 131 -16.39 -22.81 -14.09
C GLY A 131 -16.18 -22.22 -12.68
N SER A 132 -14.92 -22.27 -12.24
CA SER A 132 -14.48 -21.74 -10.95
C SER A 132 -13.59 -20.51 -11.16
N ARG A 133 -13.91 -19.38 -10.49
CA ARG A 133 -13.05 -18.18 -10.51
C ARG A 133 -11.65 -18.43 -9.97
N TYR A 134 -11.47 -19.42 -9.13
CA TYR A 134 -10.18 -19.71 -8.51
C TYR A 134 -9.19 -20.34 -9.49
N ALA A 135 -9.67 -20.87 -10.61
CA ALA A 135 -8.82 -21.48 -11.64
C ALA A 135 -7.90 -20.47 -12.34
N HIS A 136 -8.29 -19.19 -12.43
CA HIS A 136 -7.57 -18.18 -13.22
C HIS A 136 -6.14 -17.93 -12.73
N ALA A 137 -5.89 -17.90 -11.41
CA ALA A 137 -4.56 -17.68 -10.85
C ALA A 137 -3.92 -18.95 -10.27
N ALA A 138 -4.72 -20.00 -9.96
CA ALA A 138 -4.24 -21.18 -9.24
C ALA A 138 -3.11 -21.90 -9.99
N GLY A 139 -3.27 -22.15 -11.29
CA GLY A 139 -2.26 -22.85 -12.08
C GLY A 139 -0.93 -22.10 -12.17
N LEU A 140 -0.96 -20.76 -12.26
CA LEU A 140 0.26 -19.94 -12.26
C LEU A 140 0.94 -19.95 -10.89
N LEU A 141 0.15 -19.89 -9.80
CA LEU A 141 0.67 -20.00 -8.45
C LEU A 141 1.30 -21.36 -8.19
N GLN A 142 0.65 -22.47 -8.63
CA GLN A 142 1.21 -23.82 -8.55
C GLN A 142 2.57 -23.90 -9.27
N LEU A 143 2.65 -23.38 -10.49
CA LEU A 143 3.88 -23.38 -11.28
C LEU A 143 5.01 -22.59 -10.61
N LEU A 144 4.70 -21.39 -10.08
CA LEU A 144 5.66 -20.50 -9.45
C LEU A 144 6.11 -20.98 -8.07
N THR A 145 5.23 -21.62 -7.31
CA THR A 145 5.51 -21.98 -5.92
C THR A 145 5.77 -23.45 -5.67
N GLY A 146 5.44 -24.32 -6.62
CA GLY A 146 5.49 -25.77 -6.44
C GLY A 146 4.35 -26.34 -5.57
N ALA A 147 3.37 -25.53 -5.21
CA ALA A 147 2.21 -25.97 -4.45
C ALA A 147 1.33 -26.94 -5.27
N GLU A 148 0.70 -27.89 -4.60
CA GLU A 148 -0.23 -28.83 -5.24
C GLU A 148 -1.54 -28.16 -5.67
N ASP A 149 -1.98 -27.13 -4.89
CA ASP A 149 -3.16 -26.32 -5.19
C ASP A 149 -3.01 -24.90 -4.63
N ALA A 150 -3.80 -23.98 -5.17
CA ALA A 150 -3.78 -22.58 -4.74
C ALA A 150 -5.17 -21.95 -4.76
N LEU A 151 -5.31 -20.86 -4.01
CA LEU A 151 -6.52 -20.07 -3.85
C LEU A 151 -6.15 -18.60 -3.68
N VAL A 152 -7.00 -17.70 -4.15
CA VAL A 152 -6.83 -16.24 -3.98
C VAL A 152 -8.05 -15.67 -3.25
N VAL A 153 -7.79 -14.85 -2.25
CA VAL A 153 -8.80 -14.10 -1.47
C VAL A 153 -8.45 -12.61 -1.43
N ASN A 154 -9.30 -11.79 -0.82
CA ASN A 154 -9.21 -10.32 -0.86
C ASN A 154 -7.88 -9.74 -0.36
N ASN A 155 -7.27 -10.32 0.66
CA ASN A 155 -6.01 -9.88 1.26
C ASN A 155 -5.45 -10.97 2.19
N ASN A 156 -4.23 -10.77 2.69
CA ASN A 156 -3.57 -11.75 3.55
C ASN A 156 -4.30 -12.00 4.89
N ALA A 157 -4.93 -10.97 5.47
CA ALA A 157 -5.74 -11.13 6.69
C ALA A 157 -6.96 -12.04 6.45
N ALA A 158 -7.59 -11.94 5.29
CA ALA A 158 -8.66 -12.84 4.86
C ALA A 158 -8.16 -14.27 4.66
N ALA A 159 -6.95 -14.45 4.12
CA ALA A 159 -6.30 -15.75 3.98
C ALA A 159 -6.02 -16.39 5.35
N LEU A 160 -5.48 -15.63 6.29
CA LEU A 160 -5.23 -16.06 7.66
C LEU A 160 -6.53 -16.49 8.38
N LEU A 161 -7.56 -15.62 8.32
CA LEU A 161 -8.87 -15.92 8.92
C LEU A 161 -9.46 -17.21 8.35
N LEU A 162 -9.46 -17.36 7.02
CA LEU A 162 -9.97 -18.53 6.34
C LEU A 162 -9.20 -19.79 6.72
N ALA A 163 -7.85 -19.71 6.76
CA ALA A 163 -7.00 -20.85 7.10
C ALA A 163 -7.24 -21.31 8.54
N VAL A 164 -7.23 -20.40 9.51
CA VAL A 164 -7.44 -20.71 10.92
C VAL A 164 -8.88 -21.22 11.17
N ASP A 165 -9.90 -20.56 10.61
CA ASP A 165 -11.30 -21.00 10.73
C ASP A 165 -11.51 -22.41 10.16
N THR A 166 -10.88 -22.72 9.04
CA THR A 166 -11.05 -24.01 8.36
C THR A 166 -10.26 -25.12 9.05
N LEU A 167 -9.00 -24.87 9.39
CA LEU A 167 -8.07 -25.91 9.82
C LEU A 167 -8.04 -26.10 11.34
N ALA A 168 -8.37 -25.07 12.11
CA ALA A 168 -8.36 -25.10 13.58
C ALA A 168 -9.72 -24.82 14.22
N GLY A 169 -10.76 -24.51 13.46
CA GLY A 169 -12.07 -24.15 13.97
C GLY A 169 -12.66 -25.20 14.93
N GLY A 170 -13.08 -24.74 16.13
CA GLY A 170 -13.56 -25.60 17.21
C GLY A 170 -12.47 -26.39 17.96
N GLY A 171 -11.20 -26.02 17.79
CA GLY A 171 -10.05 -26.57 18.49
C GLY A 171 -9.03 -25.49 18.84
N GLU A 172 -7.78 -25.89 18.92
CA GLU A 172 -6.68 -25.00 19.26
C GLU A 172 -5.74 -24.77 18.07
N VAL A 173 -5.23 -23.53 17.95
CA VAL A 173 -4.12 -23.18 17.08
C VAL A 173 -2.94 -22.71 17.95
N VAL A 174 -1.79 -23.37 17.80
CA VAL A 174 -0.58 -23.04 18.55
C VAL A 174 0.26 -22.05 17.79
N VAL A 175 0.77 -21.03 18.48
CA VAL A 175 1.64 -19.99 17.90
C VAL A 175 2.73 -19.59 18.89
N SER A 176 3.94 -19.26 18.39
CA SER A 176 5.00 -18.69 19.21
C SER A 176 4.67 -17.28 19.70
N ARG A 177 4.94 -16.96 20.98
CA ARG A 177 4.83 -15.60 21.49
C ARG A 177 5.71 -14.60 20.73
N GLY A 178 6.87 -15.03 20.27
CA GLY A 178 7.76 -14.21 19.44
C GLY A 178 7.22 -13.90 18.06
N GLU A 179 6.12 -14.53 17.63
CA GLU A 179 5.47 -14.37 16.33
C GLU A 179 4.13 -13.65 16.40
N LEU A 180 3.72 -13.19 17.60
CA LEU A 180 2.52 -12.36 17.79
C LEU A 180 2.82 -10.91 17.45
N ILE A 181 2.78 -10.61 16.15
CA ILE A 181 3.20 -9.32 15.62
C ILE A 181 2.01 -8.36 15.42
N GLU A 182 2.28 -7.06 15.59
CA GLU A 182 1.41 -5.98 15.15
C GLU A 182 1.99 -5.39 13.86
N ILE A 183 1.15 -5.27 12.84
CA ILE A 183 1.49 -4.66 11.55
C ILE A 183 0.84 -3.26 11.47
N GLY A 184 1.27 -2.43 10.52
CA GLY A 184 0.82 -1.04 10.41
C GLY A 184 -0.70 -0.84 10.53
N GLY A 185 -1.09 0.25 11.21
CA GLY A 185 -2.50 0.55 11.47
C GLY A 185 -3.12 -0.18 12.68
N GLY A 186 -2.29 -0.78 13.56
CA GLY A 186 -2.78 -1.49 14.75
C GLY A 186 -3.30 -2.90 14.45
N PHE A 187 -3.04 -3.44 13.25
CA PHE A 187 -3.44 -4.79 12.90
C PHE A 187 -2.59 -5.82 13.65
N ARG A 188 -3.23 -6.65 14.45
CA ARG A 188 -2.60 -7.71 15.24
C ARG A 188 -3.00 -9.08 14.73
N ILE A 189 -2.01 -9.90 14.39
CA ILE A 189 -2.22 -11.24 13.82
C ILE A 189 -3.07 -12.11 14.74
N HIS A 190 -2.82 -12.07 16.04
CA HIS A 190 -3.57 -12.89 17.00
C HIS A 190 -5.06 -12.49 17.11
N GLU A 191 -5.41 -11.23 16.90
CA GLU A 191 -6.80 -10.78 16.90
C GLU A 191 -7.58 -11.37 15.71
N ILE A 192 -6.96 -11.43 14.54
CA ILE A 192 -7.56 -12.04 13.35
C ILE A 192 -7.62 -13.55 13.47
N ALA A 193 -6.52 -14.19 13.90
CA ALA A 193 -6.50 -15.64 14.13
C ALA A 193 -7.56 -16.07 15.15
N GLY A 194 -7.72 -15.29 16.23
CA GLY A 194 -8.75 -15.52 17.24
C GLY A 194 -10.21 -15.37 16.75
N ARG A 195 -10.45 -14.72 15.59
CA ARG A 195 -11.77 -14.66 14.94
C ARG A 195 -12.13 -15.92 14.17
N GLY A 196 -11.17 -16.81 13.89
CA GLY A 196 -11.34 -18.06 13.14
C GLY A 196 -11.94 -19.21 13.93
N ARG A 197 -12.77 -18.97 14.95
CA ARG A 197 -13.42 -19.99 15.82
C ARG A 197 -12.43 -20.95 16.50
N ALA A 198 -11.13 -20.64 16.49
CA ALA A 198 -10.08 -21.42 17.16
C ALA A 198 -9.62 -20.72 18.44
N ARG A 199 -9.25 -21.50 19.44
CA ARG A 199 -8.58 -20.97 20.63
C ARG A 199 -7.08 -20.84 20.36
N LEU A 200 -6.54 -19.64 20.50
CA LEU A 200 -5.11 -19.40 20.36
C LEU A 200 -4.37 -19.95 21.61
N VAL A 201 -3.32 -20.72 21.39
CA VAL A 201 -2.43 -21.24 22.42
C VAL A 201 -1.03 -20.72 22.16
N GLU A 202 -0.58 -19.84 23.02
CA GLU A 202 0.75 -19.21 22.92
C GLU A 202 1.80 -20.08 23.60
N VAL A 203 2.94 -20.29 22.91
CA VAL A 203 4.05 -21.10 23.41
C VAL A 203 5.35 -20.31 23.45
N GLY A 204 6.29 -20.77 24.27
CA GLY A 204 7.60 -20.13 24.44
C GLY A 204 7.54 -18.76 25.12
N ALA A 205 8.56 -17.95 24.87
CA ALA A 205 8.71 -16.57 25.34
C ALA A 205 8.85 -15.62 24.14
N THR A 206 8.86 -14.31 24.39
CA THR A 206 8.98 -13.28 23.34
C THR A 206 10.20 -13.47 22.44
N ASN A 207 11.33 -13.91 23.01
CA ASN A 207 12.61 -14.04 22.30
C ASN A 207 13.07 -15.49 22.13
N LYS A 208 12.44 -16.46 22.76
CA LYS A 208 12.83 -17.87 22.64
C LYS A 208 11.60 -18.79 22.60
N THR A 209 11.56 -19.62 21.59
CA THR A 209 10.61 -20.73 21.45
C THR A 209 11.35 -21.94 20.95
N HIS A 210 11.21 -23.06 21.66
CA HIS A 210 11.86 -24.32 21.36
C HIS A 210 10.84 -25.36 20.87
N ALA A 211 11.30 -26.46 20.29
CA ALA A 211 10.43 -27.52 19.80
C ALA A 211 9.57 -28.14 20.92
N GLU A 212 10.18 -28.27 22.10
CA GLU A 212 9.54 -28.81 23.31
C GLU A 212 8.32 -27.99 23.72
N ASP A 213 8.33 -26.66 23.54
CA ASP A 213 7.20 -25.78 23.84
C ASP A 213 5.95 -26.15 23.00
N TYR A 214 6.16 -26.46 21.72
CA TYR A 214 5.11 -26.93 20.83
C TYR A 214 4.63 -28.34 21.18
N GLU A 215 5.58 -29.24 21.47
CA GLU A 215 5.28 -30.63 21.86
C GLU A 215 4.44 -30.71 23.14
N GLU A 216 4.77 -29.90 24.13
CA GLU A 216 3.98 -29.80 25.35
C GLU A 216 2.57 -29.27 25.10
N ALA A 217 2.42 -28.24 24.27
CA ALA A 217 1.09 -27.73 23.92
C ALA A 217 0.25 -28.78 23.19
N ILE A 218 0.84 -29.51 22.25
CA ILE A 218 0.17 -30.59 21.51
C ILE A 218 -0.25 -31.74 22.45
N ALA A 219 0.56 -32.06 23.44
CA ALA A 219 0.24 -33.12 24.41
C ALA A 219 -0.89 -32.74 25.40
N ARG A 220 -1.07 -31.43 25.64
CA ARG A 220 -2.04 -30.92 26.64
C ARG A 220 -3.45 -30.70 26.09
N GLY A 221 -3.60 -30.46 24.79
CA GLY A 221 -4.86 -29.97 24.26
C GLY A 221 -5.27 -30.52 22.88
N PRO A 222 -6.46 -30.17 22.41
CA PRO A 222 -6.98 -30.57 21.11
C PRO A 222 -6.42 -29.66 19.99
N VAL A 223 -5.08 -29.64 19.86
CA VAL A 223 -4.40 -28.83 18.82
C VAL A 223 -4.77 -29.36 17.45
N LYS A 224 -5.35 -28.49 16.62
CA LYS A 224 -5.76 -28.81 15.25
C LYS A 224 -4.87 -28.20 14.18
N ALA A 225 -4.13 -27.12 14.50
CA ALA A 225 -3.17 -26.51 13.58
C ALA A 225 -2.04 -25.82 14.38
N ILE A 226 -0.92 -25.61 13.72
CA ILE A 226 0.15 -24.71 14.18
C ILE A 226 0.17 -23.52 13.23
N LEU A 227 0.21 -22.32 13.79
CA LEU A 227 0.44 -21.08 13.05
C LEU A 227 1.88 -20.65 13.26
N LYS A 228 2.66 -20.56 12.18
CA LYS A 228 3.97 -19.93 12.15
C LYS A 228 3.88 -18.64 11.38
N VAL A 229 4.43 -17.56 11.93
CA VAL A 229 4.37 -16.23 11.33
C VAL A 229 5.77 -15.70 11.09
N HIS A 230 6.03 -15.27 9.85
CA HIS A 230 7.25 -14.57 9.52
C HIS A 230 7.24 -13.14 10.07
N ARG A 231 8.29 -12.74 10.78
CA ARG A 231 8.45 -11.39 11.32
C ARG A 231 8.87 -10.39 10.24
N SER A 232 7.92 -10.06 9.38
CA SER A 232 8.18 -9.26 8.17
C SER A 232 8.38 -7.76 8.41
N ASN A 233 8.05 -7.23 9.62
CA ASN A 233 8.04 -5.80 9.90
C ASN A 233 9.01 -5.34 11.00
N PHE A 234 9.67 -6.29 11.68
CA PHE A 234 10.73 -6.00 12.64
C PHE A 234 11.74 -7.15 12.69
N SER A 235 12.91 -6.88 13.24
CA SER A 235 13.94 -7.89 13.49
C SER A 235 14.20 -8.02 14.98
N GLN A 236 14.51 -9.25 15.43
CA GLN A 236 15.03 -9.54 16.77
C GLN A 236 16.49 -9.97 16.67
N SER A 237 17.33 -9.48 17.61
CA SER A 237 18.73 -9.83 17.68
C SER A 237 19.15 -10.12 19.13
N GLY A 238 20.26 -10.81 19.32
CA GLY A 238 20.80 -11.18 20.63
C GLY A 238 20.43 -12.62 21.03
N PHE A 239 19.91 -12.82 22.24
CA PHE A 239 19.51 -14.15 22.76
C PHE A 239 18.15 -14.59 22.21
N VAL A 240 18.09 -14.90 20.92
CA VAL A 240 16.88 -15.33 20.21
C VAL A 240 16.98 -16.81 19.86
N ALA A 241 15.88 -17.54 19.97
CA ALA A 241 15.73 -18.89 19.45
C ALA A 241 14.32 -19.06 18.85
N GLU A 242 14.25 -19.67 17.68
CA GLU A 242 12.99 -20.04 17.02
C GLU A 242 13.10 -21.43 16.42
N VAL A 243 11.96 -22.06 16.19
CA VAL A 243 11.90 -23.34 15.50
C VAL A 243 11.82 -23.10 14.01
N GLU A 244 12.77 -23.65 13.25
CA GLU A 244 12.75 -23.57 11.80
C GLU A 244 11.49 -24.22 11.20
N LEU A 245 11.01 -23.68 10.10
CA LEU A 245 9.73 -24.10 9.49
C LEU A 245 9.73 -25.59 9.14
N ASP A 246 10.81 -26.10 8.56
CA ASP A 246 10.93 -27.50 8.14
C ASP A 246 10.92 -28.47 9.35
N ALA A 247 11.60 -28.10 10.45
CA ALA A 247 11.58 -28.86 11.69
C ALA A 247 10.18 -28.89 12.30
N LEU A 248 9.50 -27.74 12.33
CA LEU A 248 8.13 -27.62 12.79
C LEU A 248 7.14 -28.45 11.94
N CYS A 249 7.30 -28.40 10.63
CA CYS A 249 6.48 -29.19 9.69
C CYS A 249 6.69 -30.71 9.88
N ARG A 250 7.93 -31.16 10.05
CA ARG A 250 8.22 -32.58 10.35
C ARG A 250 7.58 -33.05 11.65
N MET A 251 7.72 -32.26 12.71
CA MET A 251 7.13 -32.56 14.03
C MET A 251 5.61 -32.63 13.97
N ALA A 252 4.97 -31.68 13.30
CA ALA A 252 3.52 -31.59 13.15
C ALA A 252 2.96 -32.71 12.27
N ALA A 253 3.63 -33.04 11.16
CA ALA A 253 3.23 -34.10 10.24
C ALA A 253 3.18 -35.48 10.91
N ALA A 254 4.10 -35.79 11.82
CA ALA A 254 4.10 -37.02 12.60
C ALA A 254 2.83 -37.21 13.45
N ARG A 255 2.07 -36.14 13.68
CA ARG A 255 0.84 -36.08 14.46
C ARG A 255 -0.41 -35.75 13.63
N GLY A 256 -0.25 -35.60 12.29
CA GLY A 256 -1.33 -35.23 11.39
C GLY A 256 -1.82 -33.78 11.55
N ILE A 257 -1.01 -32.91 12.17
CA ILE A 257 -1.36 -31.52 12.44
C ILE A 257 -0.85 -30.63 11.29
N PRO A 258 -1.69 -29.84 10.62
CA PRO A 258 -1.27 -28.92 9.57
C PRO A 258 -0.52 -27.72 10.15
N VAL A 259 0.54 -27.27 9.44
CA VAL A 259 1.23 -26.01 9.71
C VAL A 259 0.73 -24.97 8.71
N ILE A 260 0.19 -23.86 9.23
CA ILE A 260 -0.15 -22.66 8.47
C ILE A 260 1.06 -21.73 8.58
N PHE A 261 1.66 -21.36 7.46
CA PHE A 261 2.76 -20.40 7.45
C PHE A 261 2.32 -19.07 6.87
N ASP A 262 2.27 -18.03 7.71
CA ASP A 262 2.05 -16.65 7.25
C ASP A 262 3.40 -16.03 6.85
N GLN A 263 3.71 -16.10 5.56
CA GLN A 263 4.89 -15.51 4.96
C GLN A 263 4.75 -13.98 4.84
N GLY A 264 3.57 -13.50 4.50
CA GLY A 264 3.15 -12.09 4.55
C GLY A 264 3.75 -11.15 3.50
N THR A 265 4.97 -11.35 3.03
CA THR A 265 5.70 -10.40 2.16
C THR A 265 5.44 -10.60 0.67
N GLY A 266 5.07 -11.80 0.23
CA GLY A 266 4.84 -12.12 -1.18
C GLY A 266 6.12 -12.39 -1.98
N VAL A 267 7.25 -12.71 -1.33
CA VAL A 267 8.49 -13.06 -2.02
C VAL A 267 8.34 -14.43 -2.68
N LEU A 268 8.45 -14.47 -4.00
CA LEU A 268 8.45 -15.72 -4.79
C LEU A 268 9.86 -16.27 -4.97
N GLU A 269 10.82 -15.43 -5.31
CA GLU A 269 12.22 -15.78 -5.56
C GLU A 269 13.14 -14.90 -4.70
N ALA A 270 14.23 -15.52 -4.22
CA ALA A 270 15.25 -14.82 -3.44
C ALA A 270 16.18 -14.05 -4.39
N GLY A 271 16.07 -12.72 -4.38
CA GLY A 271 17.00 -11.80 -5.05
C GLY A 271 18.13 -11.34 -4.13
N ALA A 272 18.96 -10.43 -4.61
CA ALA A 272 20.06 -9.88 -3.82
C ALA A 272 19.55 -9.13 -2.57
N ALA A 273 18.51 -8.32 -2.72
CA ALA A 273 17.91 -7.55 -1.63
C ALA A 273 17.00 -8.39 -0.72
N THR A 274 16.43 -9.49 -1.22
CA THR A 274 15.54 -10.39 -0.47
C THR A 274 16.26 -11.64 0.06
N ARG A 275 17.60 -11.64 0.03
CA ARG A 275 18.38 -12.76 0.54
C ARG A 275 18.13 -12.96 2.04
N GLY A 276 17.76 -14.20 2.40
CA GLY A 276 17.40 -14.56 3.77
C GLY A 276 15.92 -14.43 4.11
N GLU A 277 15.10 -13.81 3.22
CA GLU A 277 13.65 -13.86 3.35
C GLU A 277 13.11 -15.23 2.94
N PRO A 278 12.15 -15.80 3.69
CA PRO A 278 11.51 -17.04 3.28
C PRO A 278 10.68 -16.80 2.01
N THR A 279 10.91 -17.61 0.98
CA THR A 279 10.06 -17.57 -0.22
C THR A 279 8.83 -18.44 -0.05
N ILE A 280 7.77 -18.18 -0.81
CA ILE A 280 6.56 -19.03 -0.81
C ILE A 280 6.95 -20.45 -1.24
N ARG A 281 7.80 -20.61 -2.26
CA ARG A 281 8.30 -21.90 -2.74
C ARG A 281 9.03 -22.66 -1.63
N ALA A 282 10.02 -22.03 -0.98
CA ALA A 282 10.77 -22.67 0.10
C ALA A 282 9.87 -23.13 1.27
N ALA A 283 8.84 -22.36 1.57
CA ALA A 283 7.89 -22.73 2.62
C ALA A 283 7.00 -23.94 2.22
N VAL A 284 6.61 -24.03 0.96
CA VAL A 284 5.90 -25.20 0.40
C VAL A 284 6.81 -26.43 0.45
N GLU A 285 8.06 -26.31 0.01
CA GLU A 285 9.07 -27.37 0.05
C GLU A 285 9.42 -27.84 1.46
N ALA A 286 9.42 -26.91 2.43
CA ALA A 286 9.58 -27.23 3.86
C ALA A 286 8.42 -28.06 4.44
N GLY A 287 7.32 -28.22 3.69
CA GLY A 287 6.18 -29.05 4.07
C GLY A 287 5.04 -28.33 4.78
N ALA A 288 4.99 -26.99 4.70
CA ALA A 288 3.82 -26.26 5.20
C ALA A 288 2.53 -26.77 4.52
N ALA A 289 1.49 -27.00 5.32
CA ALA A 289 0.21 -27.44 4.81
C ALA A 289 -0.43 -26.34 3.93
N VAL A 290 -0.31 -25.09 4.41
CA VAL A 290 -0.78 -23.88 3.73
C VAL A 290 0.22 -22.75 3.98
N VAL A 291 0.63 -22.07 2.93
CA VAL A 291 1.41 -20.83 2.95
C VAL A 291 0.51 -19.69 2.51
N ILE A 292 0.46 -18.60 3.28
CA ILE A 292 -0.31 -17.41 2.95
C ILE A 292 0.60 -16.20 2.77
N ALA A 293 0.26 -15.32 1.81
CA ALA A 293 1.07 -14.16 1.47
C ALA A 293 0.26 -13.02 0.87
N SER A 294 0.81 -11.78 0.93
CA SER A 294 0.19 -10.59 0.32
C SER A 294 0.60 -10.43 -1.14
N GLY A 295 -0.38 -10.10 -2.01
CA GLY A 295 -0.12 -9.83 -3.43
C GLY A 295 0.46 -8.44 -3.70
N ASP A 296 0.17 -7.46 -2.85
CA ASP A 296 0.44 -6.04 -3.05
C ASP A 296 1.72 -5.53 -2.34
N LYS A 297 2.57 -6.46 -1.92
CA LYS A 297 3.90 -6.13 -1.37
C LYS A 297 5.00 -6.50 -2.36
N LEU A 298 5.94 -7.38 -1.97
CA LEU A 298 7.08 -7.77 -2.81
C LEU A 298 6.70 -8.66 -4.01
N LEU A 299 5.50 -9.22 -4.06
CA LEU A 299 4.98 -9.81 -5.30
C LEU A 299 4.82 -8.74 -6.39
N GLY A 300 4.51 -7.49 -6.02
CA GLY A 300 4.30 -6.39 -6.96
C GLY A 300 2.97 -6.45 -7.72
N GLY A 301 2.01 -7.20 -7.21
CA GLY A 301 0.67 -7.36 -7.77
C GLY A 301 -0.39 -6.49 -7.07
N PRO A 302 -1.68 -6.73 -7.36
CA PRO A 302 -2.78 -6.07 -6.68
C PRO A 302 -2.94 -6.58 -5.25
N GLN A 303 -3.74 -5.86 -4.43
CA GLN A 303 -4.12 -6.36 -3.12
C GLN A 303 -4.84 -7.71 -3.27
N ALA A 304 -4.23 -8.75 -2.73
CA ALA A 304 -4.76 -10.10 -2.70
C ALA A 304 -4.13 -10.88 -1.54
N GLY A 305 -4.84 -11.87 -1.03
CA GLY A 305 -4.31 -12.92 -0.17
C GLY A 305 -4.05 -14.16 -1.01
N LEU A 306 -2.80 -14.55 -1.14
CA LEU A 306 -2.40 -15.77 -1.81
C LEU A 306 -2.43 -16.90 -0.81
N VAL A 307 -2.95 -18.04 -1.23
CA VAL A 307 -2.98 -19.29 -0.44
C VAL A 307 -2.42 -20.38 -1.33
N CYS A 308 -1.29 -20.94 -0.96
CA CYS A 308 -0.59 -22.00 -1.68
C CYS A 308 -0.35 -23.18 -0.72
N GLY A 309 -0.51 -24.44 -1.16
CA GLY A 309 -0.27 -25.55 -0.26
C GLY A 309 -0.64 -26.90 -0.85
N ARG A 310 -0.82 -27.86 0.04
CA ARG A 310 -1.24 -29.22 -0.33
C ARG A 310 -2.70 -29.23 -0.76
N ALA A 311 -3.02 -30.01 -1.79
CA ALA A 311 -4.37 -30.07 -2.37
C ALA A 311 -5.45 -30.41 -1.34
N GLU A 312 -5.19 -31.34 -0.43
CA GLU A 312 -6.13 -31.74 0.61
C GLU A 312 -6.57 -30.60 1.56
N TRP A 313 -5.63 -29.69 1.90
CA TRP A 313 -5.91 -28.56 2.78
C TRP A 313 -6.56 -27.41 2.03
N VAL A 314 -6.05 -27.11 0.84
CA VAL A 314 -6.61 -26.04 -0.01
C VAL A 314 -8.05 -26.41 -0.42
N ALA A 315 -8.35 -27.68 -0.69
CA ALA A 315 -9.72 -28.13 -0.96
C ALA A 315 -10.67 -27.86 0.21
N LYS A 316 -10.23 -28.07 1.47
CA LYS A 316 -11.03 -27.73 2.66
C LYS A 316 -11.31 -26.23 2.74
N LEU A 317 -10.31 -25.38 2.44
CA LEU A 317 -10.49 -23.93 2.40
C LEU A 317 -11.50 -23.53 1.31
N LYS A 318 -11.41 -24.14 0.13
CA LYS A 318 -12.36 -23.89 -0.98
C LYS A 318 -13.80 -24.30 -0.63
N ALA A 319 -13.98 -25.28 0.24
CA ALA A 319 -15.30 -25.74 0.71
C ALA A 319 -15.88 -24.89 1.85
N ASN A 320 -15.08 -24.03 2.51
CA ASN A 320 -15.55 -23.20 3.62
C ASN A 320 -16.50 -22.10 3.14
N PRO A 321 -17.74 -22.00 3.69
CA PRO A 321 -18.70 -20.97 3.30
C PRO A 321 -18.17 -19.52 3.45
N LEU A 322 -17.25 -19.27 4.40
CA LEU A 322 -16.62 -17.98 4.61
C LEU A 322 -15.92 -17.47 3.36
N LEU A 323 -15.41 -18.37 2.52
CA LEU A 323 -14.76 -18.03 1.26
C LEU A 323 -15.64 -17.17 0.34
N ARG A 324 -16.99 -17.33 0.43
CA ARG A 324 -17.89 -16.50 -0.38
C ARG A 324 -17.81 -15.01 0.01
N ALA A 325 -17.61 -14.70 1.27
CA ALA A 325 -17.42 -13.33 1.76
C ALA A 325 -16.01 -12.77 1.46
N LEU A 326 -15.02 -13.66 1.37
CA LEU A 326 -13.60 -13.31 1.19
C LEU A 326 -13.13 -13.35 -0.27
N ARG A 327 -14.00 -13.66 -1.21
CA ARG A 327 -13.60 -13.83 -2.61
C ARG A 327 -13.26 -12.50 -3.29
N VAL A 328 -12.24 -12.55 -4.11
CA VAL A 328 -11.71 -11.43 -4.88
C VAL A 328 -12.53 -11.18 -6.15
N ASP A 329 -12.56 -9.94 -6.64
CA ASP A 329 -13.24 -9.52 -7.87
C ASP A 329 -12.44 -9.85 -9.14
N LYS A 330 -13.07 -9.62 -10.31
CA LYS A 330 -12.48 -9.94 -11.62
C LYS A 330 -11.30 -9.06 -12.01
N MET A 331 -11.28 -7.80 -11.59
CA MET A 331 -10.19 -6.87 -11.95
C MET A 331 -8.92 -7.24 -11.19
N THR A 332 -9.06 -7.52 -9.90
CA THR A 332 -7.95 -8.02 -9.07
C THR A 332 -7.40 -9.35 -9.60
N LEU A 333 -8.26 -10.30 -10.00
CA LEU A 333 -7.79 -11.57 -10.59
C LEU A 333 -7.02 -11.36 -11.90
N ALA A 334 -7.52 -10.50 -12.78
CA ALA A 334 -6.87 -10.21 -14.06
C ALA A 334 -5.50 -9.51 -13.86
N ALA A 335 -5.42 -8.54 -12.94
CA ALA A 335 -4.15 -7.89 -12.60
C ALA A 335 -3.16 -8.86 -11.98
N LEU A 336 -3.63 -9.73 -11.07
CA LEU A 336 -2.79 -10.75 -10.45
C LEU A 336 -2.28 -11.76 -11.47
N GLU A 337 -3.14 -12.25 -12.35
CA GLU A 337 -2.76 -13.18 -13.43
C GLU A 337 -1.67 -12.56 -14.31
N ALA A 338 -1.82 -11.31 -14.74
CA ALA A 338 -0.81 -10.61 -15.53
C ALA A 338 0.51 -10.45 -14.76
N THR A 339 0.46 -10.12 -13.45
CA THR A 339 1.65 -10.04 -12.60
C THR A 339 2.36 -11.40 -12.50
N LEU A 340 1.63 -12.49 -12.28
CA LEU A 340 2.20 -13.83 -12.19
C LEU A 340 2.82 -14.29 -13.54
N ARG A 341 2.25 -13.90 -14.68
CA ARG A 341 2.85 -14.13 -16.01
C ARG A 341 4.16 -13.36 -16.19
N LEU A 342 4.25 -12.13 -15.66
CA LEU A 342 5.51 -11.37 -15.68
C LEU A 342 6.57 -12.04 -14.80
N TRP A 343 6.21 -12.62 -13.67
CA TRP A 343 7.16 -13.44 -12.88
C TRP A 343 7.75 -14.62 -13.68
N LEU A 344 6.98 -15.23 -14.59
CA LEU A 344 7.45 -16.32 -15.44
C LEU A 344 8.28 -15.84 -16.65
N SER A 345 8.09 -14.60 -17.10
CA SER A 345 8.69 -14.12 -18.35
C SER A 345 9.77 -13.06 -18.14
N ASN A 346 9.49 -12.04 -17.34
CA ASN A 346 10.40 -10.91 -17.07
C ASN A 346 10.01 -10.19 -15.78
N PRO A 347 10.46 -10.66 -14.60
CA PRO A 347 10.18 -10.04 -13.30
C PRO A 347 10.64 -8.58 -13.19
N GLY A 348 11.68 -8.19 -13.95
CA GLY A 348 12.19 -6.81 -13.98
C GLY A 348 11.18 -5.79 -14.53
N ARG A 349 10.09 -6.21 -15.18
CA ARG A 349 8.98 -5.33 -15.58
C ARG A 349 7.98 -5.04 -14.45
N ILE A 350 8.07 -5.74 -13.34
CA ILE A 350 7.25 -5.49 -12.15
C ILE A 350 7.89 -4.33 -11.39
N PRO A 351 7.20 -3.18 -11.25
CA PRO A 351 7.82 -1.97 -10.69
C PRO A 351 8.45 -2.19 -9.30
N ALA A 352 7.77 -2.89 -8.40
CA ALA A 352 8.30 -3.17 -7.07
C ALA A 352 9.61 -3.96 -7.10
N GLN A 353 9.74 -4.96 -8.00
CA GLN A 353 10.97 -5.72 -8.18
C GLN A 353 12.09 -4.84 -8.75
N ALA A 354 11.81 -4.12 -9.83
CA ALA A 354 12.78 -3.20 -10.43
C ALA A 354 13.29 -2.14 -9.44
N MET A 355 12.42 -1.66 -8.52
CA MET A 355 12.77 -0.70 -7.49
C MET A 355 13.62 -1.32 -6.37
N VAL A 356 13.29 -2.53 -5.92
CA VAL A 356 14.02 -3.25 -4.88
C VAL A 356 15.41 -3.64 -5.37
N ASP A 357 15.51 -4.14 -6.59
CA ASP A 357 16.76 -4.62 -7.20
C ASP A 357 17.58 -3.50 -7.87
N ALA A 358 17.11 -2.23 -7.81
CA ALA A 358 17.81 -1.11 -8.45
C ALA A 358 19.23 -0.94 -7.89
N GLU A 359 20.22 -1.03 -8.75
CA GLU A 359 21.62 -0.84 -8.40
C GLU A 359 21.92 0.60 -7.97
N PRO A 360 22.80 0.83 -6.98
CA PRO A 360 23.16 2.17 -6.54
C PRO A 360 23.67 3.10 -7.65
N GLY A 361 24.37 2.54 -8.65
CA GLY A 361 24.85 3.29 -9.81
C GLY A 361 23.73 3.86 -10.68
N VAL A 362 22.66 3.09 -10.89
CA VAL A 362 21.46 3.53 -11.62
C VAL A 362 20.75 4.65 -10.88
N LEU A 363 20.60 4.53 -9.56
CA LEU A 363 19.97 5.56 -8.73
C LEU A 363 20.81 6.85 -8.69
N LYS A 364 22.14 6.72 -8.67
CA LYS A 364 23.04 7.86 -8.78
C LYS A 364 22.86 8.59 -10.12
N ALA A 365 22.79 7.85 -11.21
CA ALA A 365 22.55 8.42 -12.53
C ALA A 365 21.20 9.14 -12.61
N ARG A 366 20.12 8.56 -12.03
CA ARG A 366 18.81 9.20 -11.94
C ARG A 366 18.84 10.49 -11.12
N ALA A 367 19.48 10.46 -9.94
CA ALA A 367 19.61 11.64 -9.08
C ALA A 367 20.42 12.75 -9.78
N LEU A 368 21.49 12.40 -10.52
CA LEU A 368 22.28 13.35 -11.33
C LEU A 368 21.46 13.93 -12.48
N ALA A 369 20.66 13.10 -13.16
CA ALA A 369 19.77 13.58 -14.23
C ALA A 369 18.70 14.55 -13.70
N LEU A 370 18.14 14.28 -12.53
CA LEU A 370 17.23 15.20 -11.85
C LEU A 370 17.92 16.52 -11.49
N PHE A 371 19.10 16.45 -10.86
CA PHE A 371 19.92 17.62 -10.52
C PHE A 371 20.26 18.48 -11.76
N ALA A 372 20.59 17.84 -12.89
CA ALA A 372 20.92 18.52 -14.13
C ALA A 372 19.76 19.31 -14.74
N ARG A 373 18.51 18.97 -14.42
CA ARG A 373 17.30 19.67 -14.88
C ARG A 373 17.01 20.97 -14.09
N LEU A 374 17.62 21.14 -12.92
CA LEU A 374 17.39 22.31 -12.08
C LEU A 374 18.16 23.52 -12.59
N GLY A 375 17.63 24.73 -12.43
CA GLY A 375 18.32 25.99 -12.67
C GLY A 375 19.44 26.23 -11.63
N GLU A 376 20.28 27.25 -11.88
CA GLU A 376 21.47 27.52 -11.07
C GLU A 376 21.15 27.77 -9.58
N ARG A 377 20.11 28.56 -9.29
CA ARG A 377 19.70 28.89 -7.92
C ARG A 377 19.18 27.68 -7.17
N ALA A 378 18.38 26.83 -7.82
CA ALA A 378 17.89 25.61 -7.23
C ALA A 378 19.04 24.61 -6.99
N ARG A 379 19.98 24.50 -7.95
CA ARG A 379 21.19 23.65 -7.78
C ARG A 379 22.05 24.06 -6.60
N ALA A 380 22.19 25.37 -6.34
CA ALA A 380 22.99 25.87 -5.22
C ALA A 380 22.49 25.37 -3.84
N GLN A 381 21.22 24.96 -3.75
CA GLN A 381 20.58 24.43 -2.56
C GLN A 381 20.51 22.91 -2.56
N CYS A 382 21.07 22.24 -3.57
CA CYS A 382 20.94 20.80 -3.78
C CYS A 382 22.30 20.13 -3.86
N ARG A 383 22.39 18.89 -3.39
CA ARG A 383 23.55 18.01 -3.62
C ARG A 383 23.14 16.55 -3.77
N ILE A 384 23.91 15.78 -4.52
CA ILE A 384 23.74 14.33 -4.63
C ILE A 384 24.46 13.67 -3.47
N ALA A 385 23.74 12.85 -2.70
CA ALA A 385 24.29 12.18 -1.53
C ALA A 385 23.91 10.70 -1.49
N PRO A 386 24.77 9.84 -0.90
CA PRO A 386 24.37 8.46 -0.60
C PRO A 386 23.12 8.46 0.28
N HIS A 387 22.20 7.58 -0.04
CA HIS A 387 20.95 7.41 0.69
C HIS A 387 20.55 5.93 0.68
N ALA A 388 20.00 5.46 1.78
CA ALA A 388 19.46 4.11 1.88
C ALA A 388 17.93 4.16 1.81
N GLY A 389 17.38 3.61 0.73
CA GLY A 389 15.95 3.35 0.61
C GLY A 389 15.55 2.11 1.44
N ARG A 390 14.27 1.80 1.45
CA ARG A 390 13.70 0.65 2.16
C ARG A 390 12.62 -0.03 1.33
N ALA A 391 12.45 -1.34 1.53
CA ALA A 391 11.30 -2.02 0.95
C ALA A 391 10.00 -1.45 1.54
N GLY A 392 9.89 -1.33 2.84
CA GLY A 392 8.70 -0.77 3.52
C GLY A 392 7.51 -1.75 3.57
N GLY A 393 6.36 -1.27 4.01
CA GLY A 393 5.11 -2.02 4.00
C GLY A 393 5.09 -3.29 4.85
N GLY A 394 6.00 -3.44 5.82
CA GLY A 394 6.17 -4.70 6.57
C GLY A 394 6.87 -5.77 5.73
N ALA A 395 7.91 -5.37 4.98
CA ALA A 395 8.78 -6.26 4.24
C ALA A 395 10.24 -5.81 4.41
N LEU A 396 11.18 -6.74 4.57
CA LEU A 396 12.62 -6.52 4.71
C LEU A 396 12.99 -5.51 5.82
N PRO A 397 12.61 -5.71 7.08
CA PRO A 397 12.71 -4.69 8.13
C PRO A 397 14.14 -4.29 8.47
N ALA A 398 15.09 -5.20 8.29
CA ALA A 398 16.51 -5.00 8.62
C ALA A 398 17.37 -4.68 7.38
N VAL A 399 16.77 -4.60 6.18
CA VAL A 399 17.50 -4.43 4.93
C VAL A 399 17.45 -2.98 4.48
N ASP A 400 18.59 -2.32 4.49
CA ASP A 400 18.80 -1.07 3.80
C ASP A 400 19.04 -1.35 2.31
N LEU A 401 18.35 -0.62 1.46
CA LEU A 401 18.54 -0.67 0.01
C LEU A 401 19.50 0.46 -0.37
N PRO A 402 20.81 0.19 -0.58
CA PRO A 402 21.76 1.24 -0.86
C PRO A 402 21.42 1.98 -2.16
N GLY A 403 21.62 3.30 -2.17
CA GLY A 403 21.28 4.15 -3.30
C GLY A 403 21.82 5.56 -3.16
N TRP A 404 21.23 6.48 -3.92
CA TRP A 404 21.58 7.89 -3.97
C TRP A 404 20.31 8.72 -4.12
N ALA A 405 20.30 9.87 -3.47
CA ALA A 405 19.20 10.81 -3.50
C ALA A 405 19.69 12.24 -3.76
N LEU A 406 18.78 13.09 -4.18
CA LEU A 406 18.97 14.53 -4.16
C LEU A 406 18.63 15.02 -2.76
N ARG A 407 19.62 15.58 -2.05
CA ARG A 407 19.44 16.25 -0.78
C ARG A 407 19.26 17.74 -1.04
N VAL A 408 18.16 18.31 -0.58
CA VAL A 408 17.80 19.71 -0.75
C VAL A 408 17.88 20.41 0.60
N GLU A 409 18.72 21.44 0.68
CA GLU A 409 18.92 22.28 1.88
C GLU A 409 18.37 23.69 1.55
N PRO A 410 17.07 23.95 1.81
CA PRO A 410 16.48 25.23 1.45
C PRO A 410 17.08 26.37 2.26
N THR A 411 17.30 27.52 1.61
CA THR A 411 17.98 28.66 2.25
C THR A 411 17.02 29.71 2.81
N ARG A 412 15.74 29.68 2.44
CA ARG A 412 14.74 30.69 2.78
C ARG A 412 13.62 30.18 3.70
N GLU A 413 13.38 28.92 3.67
CA GLU A 413 12.34 28.22 4.41
C GLU A 413 12.94 27.01 5.12
N SER A 414 12.26 26.44 6.06
CA SER A 414 12.67 25.17 6.68
C SER A 414 12.44 23.99 5.75
N ALA A 415 13.16 22.89 5.96
CA ALA A 415 12.93 21.65 5.22
C ALA A 415 11.48 21.15 5.37
N ALA A 416 10.83 21.40 6.52
CA ALA A 416 9.43 21.02 6.75
C ALA A 416 8.45 21.88 5.92
N GLU A 417 8.72 23.18 5.77
CA GLU A 417 7.92 24.06 4.92
C GLU A 417 8.06 23.68 3.44
N LEU A 418 9.29 23.43 2.97
CA LEU A 418 9.54 22.94 1.62
C LEU A 418 8.81 21.60 1.36
N GLU A 419 8.87 20.62 2.29
CA GLU A 419 8.13 19.35 2.17
C GLU A 419 6.63 19.59 2.10
N SER A 420 6.11 20.48 2.92
CA SER A 420 4.68 20.85 2.89
C SER A 420 4.27 21.49 1.56
N ALA A 421 5.12 22.34 0.98
CA ALA A 421 4.89 22.94 -0.34
C ALA A 421 4.96 21.89 -1.48
N LEU A 422 5.87 20.94 -1.41
CA LEU A 422 5.96 19.80 -2.33
C LEU A 422 4.70 18.96 -2.29
N ARG A 423 4.23 18.64 -1.07
CA ARG A 423 3.03 17.84 -0.82
C ARG A 423 1.74 18.57 -1.18
N GLY A 424 1.70 19.90 -1.04
CA GLY A 424 0.57 20.74 -1.44
C GLY A 424 0.39 20.95 -2.94
N GLY A 425 1.27 20.40 -3.78
CA GLY A 425 1.23 20.57 -5.23
C GLY A 425 0.30 19.61 -5.96
N ASP A 426 0.25 19.76 -7.29
CA ASP A 426 -0.48 18.86 -8.19
C ASP A 426 0.44 18.38 -9.32
N PRO A 427 0.75 17.06 -9.37
CA PRO A 427 0.48 16.08 -8.31
C PRO A 427 1.29 16.36 -7.05
N PRO A 428 0.81 15.90 -5.85
CA PRO A 428 1.58 15.94 -4.61
C PRO A 428 2.89 15.14 -4.74
N ILE A 429 3.96 15.68 -4.14
CA ILE A 429 5.26 14.98 -4.02
C ILE A 429 5.48 14.70 -2.54
N VAL A 430 5.58 13.43 -2.16
CA VAL A 430 5.87 13.02 -0.78
C VAL A 430 7.34 12.66 -0.67
N ALA A 431 8.04 13.39 0.19
CA ALA A 431 9.48 13.26 0.42
C ALA A 431 9.79 13.01 1.89
N ARG A 432 11.04 12.74 2.21
CA ARG A 432 11.50 12.55 3.59
C ARG A 432 12.22 13.80 4.08
N VAL A 433 11.92 14.26 5.29
CA VAL A 433 12.69 15.28 5.99
C VAL A 433 13.61 14.60 7.01
N ALA A 434 14.90 14.86 6.93
CA ALA A 434 15.90 14.42 7.90
C ALA A 434 17.12 15.35 7.84
N ASP A 435 17.77 15.58 8.99
CA ASP A 435 19.00 16.38 9.11
C ASP A 435 18.85 17.77 8.44
N ASP A 436 17.74 18.46 8.75
CA ASP A 436 17.35 19.79 8.23
C ASP A 436 17.35 19.89 6.69
N ALA A 437 17.13 18.76 6.00
CA ALA A 437 17.05 18.70 4.55
C ALA A 437 15.86 17.87 4.08
N VAL A 438 15.39 18.14 2.86
CA VAL A 438 14.46 17.31 2.14
C VAL A 438 15.23 16.31 1.28
N TRP A 439 14.92 15.04 1.42
CA TRP A 439 15.53 13.96 0.66
C TRP A 439 14.58 13.48 -0.44
N ILE A 440 15.01 13.62 -1.68
CA ILE A 440 14.30 13.18 -2.87
C ILE A 440 15.01 11.94 -3.40
N ASP A 441 14.48 10.76 -3.06
CA ASP A 441 15.03 9.48 -3.52
C ASP A 441 14.28 9.02 -4.80
N PRO A 442 15.00 8.90 -5.95
CA PRO A 442 14.37 8.53 -7.22
C PRO A 442 14.06 7.00 -7.34
N ARG A 443 14.31 6.20 -6.30
CA ARG A 443 14.11 4.75 -6.30
C ARG A 443 12.69 4.36 -6.67
N ALA A 444 11.71 5.06 -6.09
CA ALA A 444 10.29 4.75 -6.28
C ALA A 444 9.62 5.62 -7.36
N PHE A 445 10.41 6.30 -8.20
CA PHE A 445 9.86 7.09 -9.30
C PHE A 445 9.33 6.19 -10.41
N LEU A 446 8.15 6.53 -10.87
CA LEU A 446 7.51 6.00 -12.06
C LEU A 446 7.79 6.89 -13.28
N PRO A 447 7.52 6.44 -14.50
CA PRO A 447 7.72 7.24 -15.70
C PRO A 447 7.08 8.64 -15.63
N GLY A 448 7.87 9.67 -15.83
CA GLY A 448 7.46 11.08 -15.79
C GLY A 448 7.52 11.74 -14.41
N ASP A 449 7.86 11.02 -13.34
CA ASP A 449 7.98 11.59 -12.00
C ASP A 449 9.19 12.53 -11.90
N ASP A 450 10.29 12.21 -12.59
CA ASP A 450 11.50 13.07 -12.66
C ASP A 450 11.18 14.50 -13.15
N GLU A 451 10.32 14.62 -14.18
CA GLU A 451 9.94 15.91 -14.75
C GLU A 451 9.07 16.73 -13.79
N VAL A 452 8.12 16.05 -13.14
CA VAL A 452 7.25 16.67 -12.14
C VAL A 452 8.05 17.21 -10.96
N VAL A 453 8.99 16.39 -10.45
CA VAL A 453 9.83 16.76 -9.30
C VAL A 453 10.76 17.93 -9.68
N ALA A 454 11.44 17.86 -10.84
CA ALA A 454 12.33 18.92 -11.28
C ALA A 454 11.59 20.26 -11.41
N LYS A 455 10.48 20.28 -12.13
CA LYS A 455 9.67 21.49 -12.32
C LYS A 455 9.16 22.08 -10.99
N ARG A 456 8.75 21.23 -10.06
CA ARG A 456 8.26 21.65 -8.76
C ARG A 456 9.36 22.24 -7.88
N LEU A 457 10.52 21.58 -7.82
CA LEU A 457 11.69 22.08 -7.07
C LEU A 457 12.18 23.40 -7.64
N GLU A 458 12.25 23.52 -8.97
CA GLU A 458 12.64 24.76 -9.63
C GLU A 458 11.70 25.91 -9.25
N GLY A 459 10.38 25.69 -9.35
CA GLY A 459 9.39 26.69 -8.97
C GLY A 459 9.42 27.12 -7.50
N LEU A 460 9.80 26.22 -6.57
CA LEU A 460 9.88 26.52 -5.13
C LEU A 460 11.22 27.15 -4.73
N LEU A 461 12.34 26.70 -5.33
CA LEU A 461 13.69 27.13 -4.94
C LEU A 461 14.21 28.34 -5.74
N ASP A 462 13.60 28.65 -6.87
CA ASP A 462 14.04 29.72 -7.79
C ASP A 462 13.25 31.03 -7.62
N VAL A 463 12.28 31.08 -6.70
CA VAL A 463 11.49 32.29 -6.41
C VAL A 463 12.44 33.43 -6.02
N GLY A 464 12.73 34.28 -6.99
CA GLY A 464 13.54 35.50 -6.80
C GLY A 464 12.83 36.43 -5.82
N SER A 465 13.58 37.09 -4.97
CA SER A 465 13.14 38.35 -4.40
C SER A 465 12.85 39.31 -5.52
N ASP A 466 11.59 39.46 -5.91
CA ASP A 466 11.19 40.78 -6.38
C ASP A 466 11.13 41.68 -5.15
N PRO A 467 11.78 42.82 -5.18
CA PRO A 467 11.93 43.72 -4.05
C PRO A 467 10.60 44.31 -3.56
#